data_9bdc054418926b3ad0cf4a34fcae6804
#
_entry.id   9bdc054418926b3ad0cf4a34fcae6804
#
_cell.length_a   1.000
_cell.length_b   1.000
_cell.length_c   1.000
_cell.angle_alpha   90.00
_cell.angle_beta   90.00
_cell.angle_gamma   90.00
#
_symmetry.space_group_name_H-M   'P 1'
#
loop_
_entity.id
_entity.type
_entity.pdbx_description
1 polymer ?
#
loop_
_entity_poly.entity_id
_entity_poly.type
_entity_poly.pdbx_seq_one_letter_code
_entity_poly.pdbx_strand_id
1 'polypeptide(L)'
;MLEMERSVWAEMVGHAYDGLPDEACGLFAAVPGTSRVERFYPCANDAASSKVYTINPRDHLRADRDAESRGLEIVGVMHSHT
;
A
#
# COMPACT_ATOMS: atom_id res chain seq x y z
N MET A 1 -7.34 14.71 4.59
CA MET A 1 -7.81 13.71 3.60
C MET A 1 -6.69 13.41 2.62
N LEU A 2 -6.45 12.13 2.34
CA LEU A 2 -5.47 11.76 1.32
C LEU A 2 -6.02 12.03 -0.08
N GLU A 3 -5.17 12.54 -0.94
CA GLU A 3 -5.47 12.74 -2.35
C GLU A 3 -4.62 11.78 -3.16
N MET A 4 -5.17 11.21 -4.23
CA MET A 4 -4.41 10.33 -5.11
C MET A 4 -4.98 10.36 -6.53
N GLU A 5 -4.11 10.14 -7.50
CA GLU A 5 -4.53 10.02 -8.89
C GLU A 5 -5.31 8.73 -9.09
N ARG A 6 -6.15 8.73 -10.14
CA ARG A 6 -6.96 7.56 -10.47
C ARG A 6 -6.12 6.31 -10.71
N SER A 7 -4.95 6.46 -11.31
CA SER A 7 -4.05 5.32 -11.57
C SER A 7 -3.58 4.66 -10.28
N VAL A 8 -3.26 5.45 -9.26
CA VAL A 8 -2.85 4.94 -7.94
C VAL A 8 -4.01 4.22 -7.28
N TRP A 9 -5.19 4.83 -7.31
CA TRP A 9 -6.41 4.24 -6.76
C TRP A 9 -6.75 2.92 -7.46
N ALA A 10 -6.62 2.87 -8.79
CA ALA A 10 -6.89 1.67 -9.57
C ALA A 10 -5.93 0.52 -9.23
N GLU A 11 -4.64 0.82 -9.01
CA GLU A 11 -3.67 -0.18 -8.56
C GLU A 11 -4.07 -0.77 -7.21
N MET A 12 -4.49 0.08 -6.28
CA MET A 12 -4.91 -0.35 -4.96
C MET A 12 -6.14 -1.26 -5.03
N VAL A 13 -7.15 -0.86 -5.80
CA VAL A 13 -8.38 -1.64 -5.96
C VAL A 13 -8.10 -2.96 -6.66
N GLY A 14 -7.27 -2.96 -7.70
CA GLY A 14 -6.86 -4.17 -8.40
C GLY A 14 -6.15 -5.14 -7.47
N HIS A 15 -5.25 -4.63 -6.63
CA HIS A 15 -4.55 -5.45 -5.65
C HIS A 15 -5.52 -6.07 -4.63
N ALA A 16 -6.52 -5.31 -4.19
CA ALA A 16 -7.52 -5.82 -3.26
C ALA A 16 -8.32 -6.97 -3.86
N TYR A 17 -8.74 -6.85 -5.12
CA TYR A 17 -9.46 -7.91 -5.81
C TYR A 17 -8.60 -9.14 -6.06
N ASP A 18 -7.35 -8.94 -6.47
CA ASP A 18 -6.42 -10.04 -6.75
C ASP A 18 -6.12 -10.87 -5.50
N GLY A 19 -6.21 -10.25 -4.32
CA GLY A 19 -5.94 -10.92 -3.06
C GLY A 19 -7.09 -11.77 -2.51
N LEU A 20 -8.30 -11.60 -3.05
CA LEU A 20 -9.47 -12.33 -2.53
C LEU A 20 -9.25 -13.85 -2.57
N PRO A 21 -9.73 -14.59 -1.54
CA PRO A 21 -10.54 -14.16 -0.39
C PRO A 21 -9.75 -13.61 0.79
N ASP A 22 -8.43 -13.55 0.71
CA ASP A 22 -7.58 -13.04 1.79
C ASP A 22 -7.61 -11.51 1.82
N GLU A 23 -7.33 -10.93 2.99
CA GLU A 23 -7.11 -9.50 3.07
C GLU A 23 -5.86 -9.11 2.31
N ALA A 24 -5.99 -8.09 1.47
CA ALA A 24 -4.86 -7.48 0.80
C ALA A 24 -4.33 -6.32 1.65
N CYS A 25 -3.05 -6.04 1.50
CA CYS A 25 -2.42 -4.92 2.18
C CYS A 25 -1.41 -4.22 1.28
N GLY A 26 -1.05 -3.02 1.65
CA GLY A 26 -0.07 -2.23 0.94
C GLY A 26 0.23 -0.94 1.65
N LEU A 27 1.12 -0.16 1.07
CA LEU A 27 1.60 1.08 1.65
C LEU A 27 1.41 2.23 0.67
N PHE A 28 1.11 3.41 1.20
CA PHE A 28 1.03 4.63 0.43
C PHE A 28 2.22 5.52 0.70
N ALA A 29 2.74 6.15 -0.35
CA ALA A 29 3.80 7.15 -0.21
C ALA A 29 3.34 8.48 -0.79
N ALA A 30 3.69 9.56 -0.13
CA ALA A 30 3.33 10.92 -0.52
C ALA A 30 4.53 11.85 -0.46
N VAL A 31 4.40 13.00 -1.10
CA VAL A 31 5.39 14.07 -0.97
C VAL A 31 5.39 14.54 0.49
N PRO A 32 6.56 14.63 1.14
CA PRO A 32 6.65 15.04 2.55
C PRO A 32 5.92 16.36 2.81
N GLY A 33 5.15 16.39 3.90
CA GLY A 33 4.38 17.57 4.29
C GLY A 33 3.07 17.75 3.53
N THR A 34 2.69 16.80 2.68
CA THR A 34 1.43 16.86 1.94
C THR A 34 0.59 15.61 2.18
N SER A 35 -0.68 15.68 1.79
CA SER A 35 -1.58 14.53 1.78
C SER A 35 -1.72 13.92 0.39
N ARG A 36 -0.83 14.29 -0.53
CA ARG A 36 -0.89 13.87 -1.92
C ARG A 36 -0.13 12.57 -2.12
N VAL A 37 -0.86 11.48 -2.26
CA VAL A 37 -0.32 10.15 -2.50
C VAL A 37 0.13 10.04 -3.95
N GLU A 38 1.40 9.73 -4.14
CA GLU A 38 2.00 9.59 -5.46
C GLU A 38 2.20 8.13 -5.86
N ARG A 39 2.30 7.24 -4.86
CA ARG A 39 2.54 5.83 -5.11
C ARG A 39 1.81 4.93 -4.15
N PHE A 40 1.43 3.78 -4.67
CA PHE A 40 0.94 2.65 -3.89
C PHE A 40 1.92 1.49 -4.06
N TYR A 41 2.29 0.87 -2.93
CA TYR A 41 3.15 -0.30 -2.92
C TYR A 41 2.33 -1.50 -2.48
N PRO A 42 1.96 -2.39 -3.43
CA PRO A 42 1.30 -3.63 -3.05
C PRO A 42 2.25 -4.50 -2.25
N CYS A 43 1.76 -5.05 -1.15
CA CYS A 43 2.55 -5.89 -0.26
C CYS A 43 1.88 -7.24 -0.10
N ALA A 44 2.69 -8.27 0.16
CA ALA A 44 2.16 -9.58 0.49
C ALA A 44 1.58 -9.57 1.90
N ASN A 45 0.46 -10.26 2.09
CA ASN A 45 -0.11 -10.51 3.40
C ASN A 45 0.45 -11.85 3.90
N ASP A 46 1.42 -11.79 4.79
CA ASP A 46 2.06 -13.00 5.33
C ASP A 46 1.11 -13.84 6.19
N ALA A 47 0.05 -13.23 6.71
CA ALA A 47 -0.97 -13.97 7.46
C ALA A 47 -1.85 -14.84 6.55
N ALA A 48 -1.93 -14.51 5.26
CA ALA A 48 -2.76 -15.21 4.26
C ALA A 48 -4.16 -15.50 4.78
N SER A 49 -4.81 -14.47 5.34
CA SER A 49 -6.08 -14.62 6.05
C SER A 49 -7.12 -13.64 5.50
N SER A 50 -8.40 -14.06 5.60
CA SER A 50 -9.54 -13.19 5.29
C SER A 50 -9.94 -12.30 6.47
N LYS A 51 -9.27 -12.42 7.62
CA LYS A 51 -9.64 -11.70 8.85
C LYS A 51 -8.56 -10.79 9.38
N VAL A 52 -7.29 -11.10 9.09
CA VAL A 52 -6.14 -10.32 9.55
C VAL A 52 -5.15 -10.14 8.42
N TYR A 53 -4.30 -9.15 8.56
CA TYR A 53 -3.20 -8.96 7.62
C TYR A 53 -1.89 -8.70 8.38
N THR A 54 -0.80 -9.14 7.78
CA THR A 54 0.55 -8.86 8.25
C THR A 54 1.39 -8.50 7.03
N ILE A 55 1.84 -7.26 6.98
CA ILE A 55 2.65 -6.79 5.84
C ILE A 55 3.99 -7.52 5.84
N ASN A 56 4.33 -8.14 4.71
CA ASN A 56 5.61 -8.81 4.56
C ASN A 56 6.76 -7.83 4.82
N PRO A 57 7.72 -8.16 5.72
CA PRO A 57 8.80 -7.24 6.08
C PRO A 57 9.70 -6.85 4.91
N ARG A 58 9.93 -7.74 3.96
CA ARG A 58 10.74 -7.44 2.78
C ARG A 58 10.05 -6.43 1.87
N ASP A 59 8.74 -6.59 1.69
CA ASP A 59 7.95 -5.67 0.89
C ASP A 59 7.91 -4.30 1.55
N HIS A 60 7.78 -4.25 2.88
CA HIS A 60 7.81 -3.00 3.63
C HIS A 60 9.16 -2.29 3.46
N LEU A 61 10.26 -3.00 3.63
CA LEU A 61 11.59 -2.44 3.46
C LEU A 61 11.82 -1.95 2.04
N ARG A 62 11.38 -2.70 1.06
CA ARG A 62 11.49 -2.33 -0.35
C ARG A 62 10.70 -1.06 -0.65
N ALA A 63 9.50 -0.96 -0.09
CA ALA A 63 8.65 0.23 -0.24
C ALA A 63 9.33 1.46 0.38
N ASP A 64 9.86 1.34 1.60
CA ASP A 64 10.57 2.42 2.27
C ASP A 64 11.76 2.92 1.45
N ARG A 65 12.55 2.01 0.93
CA ARG A 65 13.73 2.34 0.13
C ARG A 65 13.36 3.01 -1.19
N ASP A 66 12.34 2.49 -1.86
CA ASP A 66 11.90 3.10 -3.12
C ASP A 66 11.31 4.49 -2.88
N ALA A 67 10.47 4.64 -1.86
CA ALA A 67 9.90 5.93 -1.50
C ALA A 67 11.01 6.95 -1.18
N GLU A 68 11.97 6.57 -0.36
CA GLU A 68 13.11 7.43 -0.02
C GLU A 68 13.89 7.85 -1.26
N SER A 69 14.16 6.93 -2.18
CA SER A 69 14.88 7.24 -3.41
C SER A 69 14.15 8.23 -4.31
N ARG A 70 12.83 8.34 -4.16
CA ARG A 70 11.99 9.25 -4.93
C ARG A 70 11.67 10.55 -4.20
N GLY A 71 12.21 10.73 -2.99
CA GLY A 71 11.88 11.89 -2.17
C GLY A 71 10.49 11.84 -1.59
N LEU A 72 9.92 10.64 -1.47
CA LEU A 72 8.60 10.41 -0.88
C LEU A 72 8.74 9.79 0.50
N GLU A 73 7.65 9.83 1.28
CA GLU A 73 7.60 9.15 2.57
C GLU A 73 6.35 8.28 2.66
N ILE A 74 6.44 7.18 3.40
CA ILE A 74 5.29 6.31 3.66
C ILE A 74 4.37 7.04 4.63
N VAL A 75 3.11 7.23 4.24
CA VAL A 75 2.14 8.01 5.03
C VAL A 75 0.94 7.19 5.47
N GLY A 76 0.79 5.98 4.99
CA GLY A 76 -0.36 5.18 5.38
C GLY A 76 -0.30 3.75 4.91
N VAL A 77 -1.21 2.97 5.45
CA VAL A 77 -1.36 1.55 5.16
C VAL A 77 -2.75 1.33 4.56
N MET A 78 -2.80 0.53 3.51
CA MET A 78 -4.08 0.04 2.97
C MET A 78 -4.26 -1.40 3.42
N HIS A 79 -5.47 -1.76 3.81
CA HIS A 79 -5.88 -3.16 3.89
C HIS A 79 -7.34 -3.26 3.46
N SER A 80 -7.68 -4.38 2.81
CA SER A 80 -9.05 -4.66 2.43
C SER A 80 -9.76 -5.39 3.56
N HIS A 81 -11.06 -5.19 3.67
CA HIS A 81 -11.93 -5.98 4.55
C HIS A 81 -12.70 -6.98 3.70
N THR A 82 -12.52 -8.26 3.97
CA THR A 82 -13.19 -9.33 3.23
C THR A 82 -14.26 -10.06 4.02
#